data_31b20f12fb830bc0120de52bab47dc04
#
_entry.id   31b20f12fb830bc0120de52bab47dc04
#
_cell.length_a   1.000
_cell.length_b   1.000
_cell.length_c   1.000
_cell.angle_alpha   90.00
_cell.angle_beta   90.00
_cell.angle_gamma   90.00
#
_symmetry.space_group_name_H-M   'P 1'
#
loop_
_entity.id
_entity.type
_entity.pdbx_description
1 polymer ?
#
loop_
_entity_poly.entity_id
_entity_poly.type
_entity_poly.pdbx_seq_one_letter_code
_entity_poly.pdbx_strand_id
1 'polypeptide(L)'
;KANGATVEIWDKTKLKEFLPLCRSASGRALWSPNTAVVKPKSVLKRLERELKEKGVVFKLNQPEWEINPLKREISLNNNEKVFYAHLINCAGLRADEVAYKFNIGLDYKLLPFKGLYWQIKESSKIKINTNLYPVPDLNVPFLGVHFTPSADSEPVINIGPTATPALGRENYYALENLEPLSAANNLFCIASKAIIKPKYLFIIIYLKCK
;
A
#
# COMPACT_ATOMS: atom_id res chain seq x y z
N LYS A 1 -10.49 -22.14 -4.52
CA LYS A 1 -11.78 -22.85 -4.44
C LYS A 1 -12.10 -23.29 -3.01
N ALA A 2 -11.11 -23.76 -2.24
CA ALA A 2 -11.34 -24.20 -0.86
C ALA A 2 -11.94 -23.11 0.05
N ASN A 3 -11.64 -21.83 -0.23
CA ASN A 3 -12.16 -20.69 0.53
C ASN A 3 -13.41 -20.05 -0.10
N GLY A 4 -14.15 -20.78 -0.93
CA GLY A 4 -15.38 -20.31 -1.56
C GLY A 4 -15.19 -19.36 -2.75
N ALA A 5 -13.96 -19.07 -3.18
CA ALA A 5 -13.72 -18.20 -4.31
C ALA A 5 -14.14 -18.85 -5.64
N THR A 6 -14.90 -18.14 -6.46
CA THR A 6 -15.20 -18.52 -7.83
C THR A 6 -14.02 -18.21 -8.72
N VAL A 7 -13.33 -19.25 -9.19
CA VAL A 7 -12.15 -19.10 -10.03
C VAL A 7 -12.11 -20.17 -11.13
N GLU A 8 -11.55 -19.79 -12.27
CA GLU A 8 -11.35 -20.67 -13.43
C GLU A 8 -9.87 -20.70 -13.81
N ILE A 9 -9.40 -21.84 -14.30
CA ILE A 9 -8.09 -21.93 -14.95
C ILE A 9 -8.33 -21.82 -16.45
N TRP A 10 -7.77 -20.80 -17.06
CA TRP A 10 -7.81 -20.56 -18.50
C TRP A 10 -6.53 -21.07 -19.15
N ASP A 11 -6.67 -21.64 -20.32
CA ASP A 11 -5.56 -22.00 -21.19
C ASP A 11 -5.08 -20.78 -22.02
N LYS A 12 -4.05 -21.00 -22.82
CA LYS A 12 -3.46 -19.97 -23.66
C LYS A 12 -4.43 -19.41 -24.71
N THR A 13 -5.34 -20.24 -25.22
CA THR A 13 -6.31 -19.86 -26.26
C THR A 13 -7.33 -18.90 -25.67
N LYS A 14 -7.99 -19.31 -24.60
CA LYS A 14 -8.97 -18.47 -23.88
C LYS A 14 -8.36 -17.17 -23.37
N LEU A 15 -7.12 -17.22 -22.87
CA LEU A 15 -6.39 -16.02 -22.44
C LEU A 15 -6.16 -15.04 -23.60
N LYS A 16 -5.78 -15.55 -24.77
CA LYS A 16 -5.53 -14.70 -25.95
C LYS A 16 -6.82 -14.10 -26.54
N GLU A 17 -7.91 -14.84 -26.51
CA GLU A 17 -9.22 -14.32 -26.92
C GLU A 17 -9.65 -13.13 -26.08
N PHE A 18 -9.44 -13.20 -24.76
CA PHE A 18 -9.86 -12.15 -23.83
C PHE A 18 -8.85 -11.00 -23.73
N LEU A 19 -7.55 -11.32 -23.74
CA LEU A 19 -6.43 -10.38 -23.66
C LEU A 19 -5.38 -10.71 -24.74
N PRO A 20 -5.55 -10.25 -25.99
CA PRO A 20 -4.70 -10.64 -27.12
C PRO A 20 -3.21 -10.34 -26.95
N LEU A 21 -2.89 -9.28 -26.20
CA LEU A 21 -1.51 -8.85 -25.93
C LEU A 21 -0.89 -9.56 -24.71
N CYS A 22 -1.68 -10.29 -23.94
CA CYS A 22 -1.21 -10.97 -22.73
C CYS A 22 -0.42 -12.22 -23.10
N ARG A 23 0.65 -12.45 -22.36
CA ARG A 23 1.47 -13.69 -22.45
C ARG A 23 1.63 -14.27 -21.06
N SER A 24 1.38 -15.57 -20.93
CA SER A 24 1.64 -16.32 -19.71
C SER A 24 2.82 -17.26 -19.94
N ALA A 25 3.79 -17.26 -19.05
CA ALA A 25 4.96 -18.14 -19.11
C ALA A 25 4.55 -19.63 -18.99
N SER A 26 3.54 -19.94 -18.17
CA SER A 26 2.99 -21.30 -17.99
C SER A 26 1.98 -21.70 -19.05
N GLY A 27 1.57 -20.80 -19.95
CA GLY A 27 0.45 -21.00 -20.88
C GLY A 27 -0.93 -21.03 -20.18
N ARG A 28 -1.02 -20.71 -18.92
CA ARG A 28 -2.26 -20.73 -18.11
C ARG A 28 -2.46 -19.39 -17.39
N ALA A 29 -3.71 -19.08 -17.07
CA ALA A 29 -4.07 -17.96 -16.22
C ALA A 29 -5.16 -18.38 -15.23
N LEU A 30 -5.13 -17.79 -14.04
CA LEU A 30 -6.22 -17.89 -13.07
C LEU A 30 -7.17 -16.74 -13.31
N TRP A 31 -8.40 -17.01 -13.64
CA TRP A 31 -9.45 -16.02 -13.80
C TRP A 31 -10.34 -15.96 -12.56
N SER A 32 -10.55 -14.75 -12.05
CA SER A 32 -11.45 -14.45 -10.93
C SER A 32 -12.53 -13.46 -11.40
N PRO A 33 -13.72 -13.92 -11.77
CA PRO A 33 -14.77 -13.08 -12.36
C PRO A 33 -15.33 -12.02 -11.41
N ASN A 34 -15.23 -12.26 -10.11
CA ASN A 34 -15.82 -11.40 -9.08
C ASN A 34 -14.83 -10.35 -8.55
N THR A 35 -13.63 -10.25 -9.14
CA THR A 35 -12.65 -9.21 -8.77
C THR A 35 -13.02 -7.88 -9.42
N ALA A 36 -12.98 -6.80 -8.64
CA ALA A 36 -13.30 -5.46 -9.11
C ALA A 36 -12.34 -4.43 -8.53
N VAL A 37 -12.29 -3.26 -9.15
CA VAL A 37 -11.63 -2.06 -8.61
C VAL A 37 -12.66 -1.11 -8.02
N VAL A 38 -12.28 -0.40 -6.98
CA VAL A 38 -13.13 0.60 -6.31
C VAL A 38 -12.38 1.92 -6.20
N LYS A 39 -13.12 3.01 -6.03
CA LYS A 39 -12.55 4.32 -5.67
C LYS A 39 -12.36 4.40 -4.16
N PRO A 40 -11.13 4.35 -3.62
CA PRO A 40 -10.91 4.34 -2.17
C PRO A 40 -11.55 5.55 -1.48
N LYS A 41 -11.45 6.74 -2.07
CA LYS A 41 -12.07 7.97 -1.54
C LYS A 41 -13.60 7.87 -1.41
N SER A 42 -14.25 7.19 -2.35
CA SER A 42 -15.72 7.00 -2.28
C SER A 42 -16.11 6.05 -1.15
N VAL A 43 -15.32 4.99 -0.96
CA VAL A 43 -15.50 4.05 0.15
C VAL A 43 -15.34 4.77 1.49
N LEU A 44 -14.25 5.54 1.66
CA LEU A 44 -13.99 6.30 2.89
C LEU A 44 -15.10 7.33 3.19
N LYS A 45 -15.56 8.06 2.18
CA LYS A 45 -16.68 9.02 2.35
C LYS A 45 -17.98 8.32 2.78
N ARG A 46 -18.25 7.14 2.25
CA ARG A 46 -19.41 6.34 2.64
C ARG A 46 -19.30 5.88 4.09
N LEU A 47 -18.15 5.31 4.47
CA LEU A 47 -17.87 4.88 5.85
C LEU A 47 -17.95 6.05 6.84
N GLU A 48 -17.36 7.19 6.52
CA GLU A 48 -17.42 8.39 7.36
C GLU A 48 -18.89 8.80 7.63
N ARG A 49 -19.72 8.84 6.59
CA ARG A 49 -21.13 9.17 6.74
C ARG A 49 -21.86 8.19 7.66
N GLU A 50 -21.73 6.89 7.40
CA GLU A 50 -22.37 5.85 8.21
C GLU A 50 -21.92 5.85 9.68
N LEU A 51 -20.65 6.16 9.92
CA LEU A 51 -20.11 6.27 11.28
C LEU A 51 -20.64 7.52 12.00
N LYS A 52 -20.76 8.65 11.30
CA LYS A 52 -21.36 9.86 11.86
C LYS A 52 -22.83 9.64 12.23
N GLU A 53 -23.59 8.96 11.39
CA GLU A 53 -24.99 8.58 11.66
C GLU A 53 -25.11 7.67 12.91
N LYS A 54 -24.05 6.90 13.22
CA LYS A 54 -23.96 6.08 14.43
C LYS A 54 -23.38 6.82 15.65
N GLY A 55 -23.18 8.11 15.58
CA GLY A 55 -22.68 8.93 16.67
C GLY A 55 -21.15 8.95 16.86
N VAL A 56 -20.38 8.43 15.89
CA VAL A 56 -18.91 8.50 15.96
C VAL A 56 -18.45 9.93 15.76
N VAL A 57 -17.64 10.43 16.68
CA VAL A 57 -17.04 11.77 16.62
C VAL A 57 -15.68 11.68 15.93
N PHE A 58 -15.50 12.50 14.88
CA PHE A 58 -14.25 12.62 14.16
C PHE A 58 -13.48 13.86 14.62
N LYS A 59 -12.25 13.69 15.06
CA LYS A 59 -11.30 14.78 15.36
C LYS A 59 -10.25 14.81 14.28
N LEU A 60 -10.51 15.58 13.22
CA LEU A 60 -9.64 15.71 12.04
C LEU A 60 -8.71 16.93 12.21
N ASN A 61 -7.68 17.00 11.34
CA ASN A 61 -6.72 18.11 11.30
C ASN A 61 -6.03 18.36 12.66
N GLN A 62 -5.54 17.28 13.26
CA GLN A 62 -4.77 17.31 14.51
C GLN A 62 -3.29 17.03 14.19
N PRO A 63 -2.50 18.03 13.72
CA PRO A 63 -1.09 17.84 13.36
C PRO A 63 -0.23 17.52 14.58
N GLU A 64 -0.62 18.01 15.74
CA GLU A 64 0.05 17.76 17.00
C GLU A 64 -0.90 17.03 17.96
N TRP A 65 -0.42 15.93 18.48
CA TRP A 65 -1.15 15.13 19.47
C TRP A 65 -0.15 14.43 20.38
N GLU A 66 -0.55 14.23 21.62
CA GLU A 66 0.24 13.50 22.60
C GLU A 66 -0.62 12.49 23.35
N ILE A 67 -0.08 11.28 23.57
CA ILE A 67 -0.76 10.23 24.33
C ILE A 67 -0.08 10.10 25.68
N ASN A 68 -0.86 10.18 26.75
CA ASN A 68 -0.45 9.80 28.09
C ASN A 68 -1.11 8.47 28.47
N PRO A 69 -0.38 7.33 28.38
CA PRO A 69 -0.95 6.01 28.68
C PRO A 69 -1.43 5.86 30.10
N LEU A 70 -0.73 6.47 31.07
CA LEU A 70 -1.06 6.35 32.50
C LEU A 70 -2.37 7.06 32.85
N LYS A 71 -2.61 8.20 32.22
CA LYS A 71 -3.84 8.98 32.40
C LYS A 71 -4.96 8.54 31.45
N ARG A 72 -4.67 7.65 30.49
CA ARG A 72 -5.57 7.30 29.38
C ARG A 72 -6.13 8.52 28.67
N GLU A 73 -5.24 9.44 28.35
CA GLU A 73 -5.55 10.77 27.83
C GLU A 73 -4.81 10.98 26.50
N ILE A 74 -5.48 11.59 25.55
CA ILE A 74 -4.87 12.13 24.32
C ILE A 74 -5.08 13.63 24.34
N SER A 75 -4.00 14.40 24.32
CA SER A 75 -4.02 15.85 24.15
C SER A 75 -3.94 16.18 22.67
N LEU A 76 -4.80 17.06 22.19
CA LEU A 76 -4.88 17.53 20.82
C LEU A 76 -4.24 18.92 20.68
N ASN A 77 -3.98 19.37 19.45
CA ASN A 77 -3.31 20.64 19.15
C ASN A 77 -4.00 21.90 19.72
N ASN A 78 -5.29 21.84 20.03
CA ASN A 78 -6.07 22.92 20.64
C ASN A 78 -6.15 22.83 22.19
N ASN A 79 -5.26 22.04 22.81
CA ASN A 79 -5.28 21.69 24.24
C ASN A 79 -6.55 20.93 24.68
N GLU A 80 -7.37 20.48 23.76
CA GLU A 80 -8.48 19.58 24.08
C GLU A 80 -7.93 18.23 24.53
N LYS A 81 -8.54 17.69 25.59
CA LYS A 81 -8.21 16.37 26.13
C LYS A 81 -9.30 15.37 25.83
N VAL A 82 -8.91 14.24 25.27
CA VAL A 82 -9.79 13.12 25.01
C VAL A 82 -9.38 11.95 25.92
N PHE A 83 -10.30 11.53 26.78
CA PHE A 83 -10.09 10.37 27.65
C PHE A 83 -10.65 9.11 27.00
N TYR A 84 -9.98 7.98 27.17
CA TYR A 84 -10.39 6.72 26.58
C TYR A 84 -10.38 5.55 27.58
N ALA A 85 -11.34 4.67 27.43
CA ALA A 85 -11.35 3.38 28.12
C ALA A 85 -10.49 2.36 27.34
N HIS A 86 -10.60 2.35 26.01
CA HIS A 86 -9.84 1.51 25.09
C HIS A 86 -9.29 2.37 23.96
N LEU A 87 -8.07 2.10 23.52
CA LEU A 87 -7.41 2.73 22.41
C LEU A 87 -7.08 1.68 21.34
N ILE A 88 -7.52 1.92 20.12
CA ILE A 88 -7.19 1.08 18.96
C ILE A 88 -6.25 1.87 18.07
N ASN A 89 -5.03 1.34 17.89
CA ASN A 89 -4.02 1.95 17.05
C ASN A 89 -4.20 1.55 15.58
N CYS A 90 -4.72 2.45 14.78
CA CYS A 90 -4.84 2.32 13.32
C CYS A 90 -4.07 3.43 12.58
N ALA A 91 -2.95 3.90 13.15
CA ALA A 91 -2.22 5.08 12.68
C ALA A 91 -1.36 4.85 11.41
N GLY A 92 -1.47 3.70 10.74
CA GLY A 92 -0.79 3.42 9.46
C GLY A 92 0.72 3.62 9.57
N LEU A 93 1.27 4.57 8.80
CA LEU A 93 2.71 4.89 8.79
C LEU A 93 3.26 5.43 10.13
N ARG A 94 2.38 5.79 11.07
CA ARG A 94 2.75 6.28 12.42
C ARG A 94 2.36 5.31 13.53
N ALA A 95 2.02 4.06 13.17
CA ALA A 95 1.56 3.07 14.15
C ALA A 95 2.64 2.70 15.17
N ASP A 96 3.90 2.70 14.78
CA ASP A 96 5.04 2.49 15.69
C ASP A 96 5.20 3.64 16.70
N GLU A 97 5.00 4.90 16.28
CA GLU A 97 5.04 6.06 17.18
C GLU A 97 3.99 5.94 18.29
N VAL A 98 2.79 5.49 17.95
CA VAL A 98 1.72 5.22 18.93
C VAL A 98 2.09 4.05 19.84
N ALA A 99 2.58 2.93 19.27
CA ALA A 99 2.94 1.74 20.03
C ALA A 99 4.07 2.02 21.03
N TYR A 100 5.06 2.81 20.65
CA TYR A 100 6.19 3.18 21.52
C TYR A 100 5.76 3.97 22.76
N LYS A 101 4.67 4.74 22.71
CA LYS A 101 4.11 5.41 23.89
C LYS A 101 3.65 4.43 24.96
N PHE A 102 3.35 3.19 24.56
CA PHE A 102 2.94 2.11 25.44
C PHE A 102 4.05 1.09 25.73
N ASN A 103 5.31 1.39 25.35
CA ASN A 103 6.45 0.47 25.44
C ASN A 103 6.23 -0.85 24.68
N ILE A 104 5.47 -0.81 23.57
CA ILE A 104 5.16 -1.96 22.73
C ILE A 104 5.98 -1.86 21.44
N GLY A 105 6.62 -2.99 21.06
CA GLY A 105 7.29 -3.13 19.78
C GLY A 105 8.59 -2.34 19.66
N LEU A 106 9.29 -2.03 20.75
CA LEU A 106 10.52 -1.23 20.74
C LEU A 106 11.65 -1.85 19.89
N ASP A 107 11.62 -3.18 19.70
CA ASP A 107 12.56 -3.92 18.85
C ASP A 107 12.21 -3.88 17.35
N TYR A 108 11.07 -3.32 17.00
CA TYR A 108 10.60 -3.21 15.61
C TYR A 108 10.73 -1.78 15.12
N LYS A 109 10.97 -1.64 13.81
CA LYS A 109 11.04 -0.35 13.14
C LYS A 109 10.22 -0.40 11.86
N LEU A 110 9.40 0.61 11.65
CA LEU A 110 8.67 0.79 10.40
C LEU A 110 9.62 1.37 9.35
N LEU A 111 9.72 0.68 8.21
CA LEU A 111 10.48 1.12 7.04
C LEU A 111 9.50 1.52 5.94
N PRO A 112 9.33 2.82 5.65
CA PRO A 112 8.40 3.25 4.64
C PRO A 112 8.91 2.94 3.22
N PHE A 113 8.01 2.41 2.39
CA PHE A 113 8.21 2.22 0.95
C PHE A 113 7.08 2.90 0.20
N LYS A 114 7.40 3.50 -0.93
CA LYS A 114 6.40 4.08 -1.84
C LYS A 114 6.29 3.25 -3.12
N GLY A 115 5.06 3.11 -3.60
CA GLY A 115 4.77 2.50 -4.90
C GLY A 115 4.75 3.56 -5.98
N LEU A 116 5.60 3.39 -6.99
CA LEU A 116 5.57 4.24 -8.19
C LEU A 116 4.72 3.54 -9.24
N TYR A 117 3.85 4.31 -9.89
CA TYR A 117 2.98 3.84 -10.96
C TYR A 117 3.23 4.61 -12.24
N TRP A 118 3.16 3.91 -13.35
CA TRP A 118 3.08 4.47 -14.68
C TRP A 118 1.63 4.43 -15.15
N GLN A 119 1.27 5.35 -16.01
CA GLN A 119 -0.02 5.34 -16.68
C GLN A 119 0.16 5.14 -18.16
N ILE A 120 -0.66 4.28 -18.76
CA ILE A 120 -0.68 4.13 -20.22
C ILE A 120 -1.33 5.37 -20.79
N LYS A 121 -0.67 6.01 -21.77
CA LYS A 121 -1.20 7.19 -22.45
C LYS A 121 -2.52 6.84 -23.16
N GLU A 122 -3.45 7.76 -23.14
CA GLU A 122 -4.75 7.64 -23.81
C GLU A 122 -4.63 7.34 -25.30
N SER A 123 -3.61 7.91 -25.97
CA SER A 123 -3.27 7.66 -27.38
C SER A 123 -2.80 6.22 -27.66
N SER A 124 -2.56 5.41 -26.63
CA SER A 124 -2.17 4.02 -26.78
C SER A 124 -3.33 3.17 -27.28
N LYS A 125 -3.04 2.27 -28.21
CA LYS A 125 -3.99 1.25 -28.70
C LYS A 125 -4.18 0.09 -27.70
N ILE A 126 -3.48 0.10 -26.57
CA ILE A 126 -3.53 -0.94 -25.55
C ILE A 126 -4.82 -0.76 -24.74
N LYS A 127 -5.69 -1.76 -24.80
CA LYS A 127 -6.91 -1.83 -23.98
C LYS A 127 -6.82 -3.01 -23.04
N ILE A 128 -6.97 -2.75 -21.75
CA ILE A 128 -7.02 -3.75 -20.69
C ILE A 128 -8.24 -3.42 -19.83
N ASN A 129 -9.23 -4.29 -19.86
CA ASN A 129 -10.51 -4.09 -19.17
C ASN A 129 -10.60 -4.86 -17.84
N THR A 130 -9.50 -5.44 -17.40
CA THR A 130 -9.45 -6.24 -16.18
C THR A 130 -8.12 -6.04 -15.46
N ASN A 131 -8.08 -6.37 -14.18
CA ASN A 131 -6.82 -6.46 -13.44
C ASN A 131 -5.97 -7.61 -13.99
N LEU A 132 -4.68 -7.37 -14.17
CA LEU A 132 -3.73 -8.39 -14.62
C LEU A 132 -2.53 -8.41 -13.68
N TYR A 133 -2.37 -9.52 -12.96
CA TYR A 133 -1.30 -9.73 -11.99
C TYR A 133 -0.36 -10.85 -12.46
N PRO A 134 0.94 -10.71 -12.28
CA PRO A 134 1.86 -11.85 -12.39
C PRO A 134 1.61 -12.82 -11.21
N VAL A 135 2.03 -14.07 -11.38
CA VAL A 135 2.11 -14.98 -10.24
C VAL A 135 3.12 -14.43 -9.24
N PRO A 136 2.77 -14.30 -7.96
CA PRO A 136 3.68 -13.76 -6.95
C PRO A 136 4.96 -14.60 -6.82
N ASP A 137 6.10 -13.95 -6.81
CA ASP A 137 7.36 -14.58 -6.38
C ASP A 137 7.45 -14.51 -4.86
N LEU A 138 7.36 -15.67 -4.20
CA LEU A 138 7.39 -15.76 -2.74
C LEU A 138 8.75 -15.40 -2.11
N ASN A 139 9.78 -15.27 -2.92
CA ASN A 139 11.11 -14.81 -2.46
C ASN A 139 11.20 -13.29 -2.37
N VAL A 140 10.25 -12.57 -2.99
CA VAL A 140 10.21 -11.11 -3.00
C VAL A 140 9.08 -10.65 -2.08
N PRO A 141 9.32 -9.76 -1.10
CA PRO A 141 8.33 -9.31 -0.14
C PRO A 141 7.30 -8.32 -0.73
N PHE A 142 7.36 -8.06 -2.02
CA PHE A 142 6.48 -7.10 -2.71
C PHE A 142 5.70 -7.79 -3.83
N LEU A 143 4.52 -7.25 -4.12
CA LEU A 143 3.73 -7.66 -5.28
C LEU A 143 4.49 -7.30 -6.57
N GLY A 144 4.44 -8.20 -7.55
CA GLY A 144 4.96 -7.91 -8.89
C GLY A 144 4.18 -6.79 -9.57
N VAL A 145 4.83 -6.13 -10.54
CA VAL A 145 4.19 -5.10 -11.35
C VAL A 145 2.95 -5.66 -12.04
N HIS A 146 1.83 -4.98 -11.87
CA HIS A 146 0.54 -5.40 -12.40
C HIS A 146 -0.16 -4.25 -13.13
N PHE A 147 -1.17 -4.59 -13.92
CA PHE A 147 -2.01 -3.65 -14.64
C PHE A 147 -3.36 -3.54 -13.93
N THR A 148 -3.77 -2.32 -13.65
CA THR A 148 -5.04 -2.05 -13.00
C THR A 148 -5.77 -0.94 -13.75
N PRO A 149 -6.92 -1.22 -14.37
CA PRO A 149 -7.77 -0.17 -14.92
C PRO A 149 -8.28 0.71 -13.78
N SER A 150 -8.38 2.01 -14.03
CA SER A 150 -8.95 2.95 -13.06
C SER A 150 -10.43 2.68 -12.84
N ALA A 151 -10.90 2.90 -11.62
CA ALA A 151 -12.33 2.95 -11.32
C ALA A 151 -12.95 4.31 -11.68
N ASP A 152 -12.17 5.26 -12.22
CA ASP A 152 -12.64 6.55 -12.68
C ASP A 152 -13.33 6.46 -14.03
N SER A 153 -14.08 7.50 -14.38
CA SER A 153 -14.85 7.58 -15.63
C SER A 153 -13.97 7.57 -16.89
N GLU A 154 -12.70 7.96 -16.76
CA GLU A 154 -11.73 7.87 -17.84
C GLU A 154 -10.95 6.56 -17.76
N PRO A 155 -10.80 5.82 -18.86
CA PRO A 155 -10.17 4.52 -18.88
C PRO A 155 -8.63 4.64 -18.80
N VAL A 156 -8.12 5.02 -17.64
CA VAL A 156 -6.68 5.04 -17.36
C VAL A 156 -6.25 3.67 -16.86
N ILE A 157 -5.16 3.15 -17.41
CA ILE A 157 -4.56 1.91 -16.96
C ILE A 157 -3.28 2.25 -16.20
N ASN A 158 -3.24 1.87 -14.93
CA ASN A 158 -2.07 2.01 -14.08
C ASN A 158 -1.20 0.74 -14.16
N ILE A 159 0.11 0.93 -14.23
CA ILE A 159 1.13 -0.13 -14.25
C ILE A 159 2.02 0.07 -13.03
N GLY A 160 2.08 -0.88 -12.17
CA GLY A 160 2.86 -0.80 -10.93
C GLY A 160 2.30 -1.72 -9.85
N PRO A 161 2.67 -1.47 -8.59
CA PRO A 161 3.71 -0.54 -8.17
C PRO A 161 5.13 -1.10 -8.37
N THR A 162 6.11 -0.20 -8.40
CA THR A 162 7.48 -0.53 -8.05
C THR A 162 7.71 -0.16 -6.59
N ALA A 163 8.37 -0.99 -5.82
CA ALA A 163 8.67 -0.70 -4.42
C ALA A 163 9.96 0.13 -4.32
N THR A 164 9.84 1.36 -3.87
CA THR A 164 10.97 2.28 -3.69
C THR A 164 11.05 2.70 -2.23
N PRO A 165 12.21 2.63 -1.55
CA PRO A 165 12.35 3.19 -0.22
C PRO A 165 11.94 4.65 -0.19
N ALA A 166 11.11 5.02 0.77
CA ALA A 166 10.74 6.41 0.99
C ALA A 166 11.75 7.09 1.92
N LEU A 167 12.04 8.36 1.65
CA LEU A 167 13.01 9.16 2.40
C LEU A 167 12.36 9.88 3.62
N GLY A 168 11.15 9.52 3.93
CA GLY A 168 10.35 10.01 5.05
C GLY A 168 9.00 9.29 5.04
N ARG A 169 8.23 9.41 6.12
CA ARG A 169 6.92 8.75 6.24
C ARG A 169 5.91 9.31 5.24
N GLU A 170 5.94 10.60 4.98
CA GLU A 170 5.05 11.30 4.04
C GLU A 170 5.77 11.70 2.75
N ASN A 171 6.90 11.06 2.42
CA ASN A 171 7.65 11.33 1.20
C ASN A 171 7.02 10.63 -0.01
N TYR A 172 6.03 11.23 -0.63
CA TYR A 172 5.38 10.74 -1.85
C TYR A 172 6.09 11.20 -3.13
N TYR A 173 6.56 12.44 -3.17
CA TYR A 173 7.20 13.04 -4.35
C TYR A 173 8.65 13.43 -4.06
N ALA A 174 9.55 13.08 -4.95
CA ALA A 174 10.96 13.48 -4.93
C ALA A 174 11.54 13.73 -3.52
N LEU A 175 11.85 14.98 -3.19
CA LEU A 175 12.39 15.41 -1.89
C LEU A 175 11.34 16.07 -0.97
N GLU A 176 10.08 16.06 -1.36
CA GLU A 176 9.00 16.58 -0.52
C GLU A 176 8.91 15.75 0.77
N ASN A 177 8.73 16.42 1.91
CA ASN A 177 8.67 15.82 3.23
C ASN A 177 9.85 14.87 3.53
N LEU A 178 11.05 15.26 3.08
CA LEU A 178 12.28 14.55 3.38
C LEU A 178 12.56 14.59 4.89
N GLU A 179 12.81 13.44 5.48
CA GLU A 179 13.26 13.26 6.86
C GLU A 179 14.71 12.74 6.87
N PRO A 180 15.75 13.60 6.88
CA PRO A 180 17.13 13.18 6.62
C PRO A 180 17.64 12.11 7.56
N LEU A 181 17.36 12.22 8.87
CA LEU A 181 17.78 11.23 9.86
C LEU A 181 17.04 9.90 9.70
N SER A 182 15.73 9.95 9.45
CA SER A 182 14.92 8.76 9.16
C SER A 182 15.38 8.10 7.86
N ALA A 183 15.65 8.87 6.82
CA ALA A 183 16.14 8.39 5.53
C ALA A 183 17.49 7.67 5.67
N ALA A 184 18.46 8.29 6.35
CA ALA A 184 19.78 7.68 6.60
C ALA A 184 19.66 6.38 7.39
N ASN A 185 18.88 6.38 8.46
CA ASN A 185 18.63 5.19 9.27
C ASN A 185 17.93 4.07 8.47
N ASN A 186 16.96 4.42 7.65
CA ASN A 186 16.22 3.44 6.83
C ASN A 186 17.14 2.81 5.77
N LEU A 187 17.94 3.62 5.08
CA LEU A 187 18.91 3.13 4.11
C LEU A 187 19.98 2.25 4.76
N PHE A 188 20.50 2.62 5.93
CA PHE A 188 21.42 1.80 6.69
C PHE A 188 20.78 0.47 7.10
N CYS A 189 19.54 0.48 7.56
CA CYS A 189 18.81 -0.72 7.96
C CYS A 189 18.59 -1.67 6.77
N ILE A 190 18.27 -1.14 5.59
CA ILE A 190 18.10 -1.91 4.36
C ILE A 190 19.45 -2.50 3.92
N ALA A 191 20.50 -1.68 3.92
CA ALA A 191 21.85 -2.13 3.53
C ALA A 191 22.40 -3.23 4.46
N SER A 192 22.26 -3.08 5.78
CA SER A 192 22.70 -4.07 6.74
C SER A 192 21.96 -5.41 6.57
N LYS A 193 20.65 -5.37 6.32
CA LYS A 193 19.87 -6.59 6.05
C LYS A 193 20.21 -7.23 4.70
N ALA A 194 20.54 -6.44 3.69
CA ALA A 194 20.98 -6.94 2.39
C ALA A 194 22.33 -7.69 2.48
N ILE A 195 23.24 -7.26 3.36
CA ILE A 195 24.50 -7.95 3.62
C ILE A 195 24.25 -9.30 4.31
N ILE A 196 23.36 -9.35 5.32
CA ILE A 196 23.08 -10.55 6.11
C ILE A 196 22.24 -11.57 5.31
N LYS A 197 21.32 -11.10 4.49
CA LYS A 197 20.42 -11.92 3.65
C LYS A 197 20.40 -11.39 2.22
N PRO A 198 21.17 -11.97 1.30
CA PRO A 198 21.31 -11.49 -0.09
C PRO A 198 20.01 -11.33 -0.86
N LYS A 199 18.93 -12.02 -0.47
CA LYS A 199 17.61 -11.81 -1.06
C LYS A 199 17.10 -10.38 -0.94
N TYR A 200 17.56 -9.63 0.07
CA TYR A 200 17.24 -8.20 0.19
C TYR A 200 18.08 -7.31 -0.75
N LEU A 201 19.18 -7.83 -1.29
CA LEU A 201 19.97 -7.16 -2.32
C LEU A 201 19.15 -6.98 -3.61
N PHE A 202 18.27 -7.91 -3.94
CA PHE A 202 17.35 -7.79 -5.06
C PHE A 202 16.45 -6.55 -4.95
N ILE A 203 16.07 -6.13 -3.74
CA ILE A 203 15.28 -4.91 -3.53
C ILE A 203 16.09 -3.69 -3.97
N ILE A 204 17.40 -3.65 -3.68
CA ILE A 204 18.31 -2.57 -4.04
C ILE A 204 18.63 -2.62 -5.56
N ILE A 205 18.83 -3.81 -6.10
CA ILE A 205 19.18 -4.01 -7.52
C ILE A 205 17.97 -3.74 -8.43
N TYR A 206 16.75 -4.11 -8.01
CA TYR A 206 15.54 -3.83 -8.79
C TYR A 206 15.27 -2.32 -8.95
N LEU A 207 15.81 -1.52 -8.03
CA LEU A 207 15.78 -0.06 -8.11
C LEU A 207 16.81 0.51 -9.09
N LYS A 208 17.83 -0.26 -9.51
CA LYS A 208 18.96 0.22 -10.30
C LYS A 208 18.88 -0.11 -11.79
N CYS A 209 17.99 -0.98 -12.22
CA CYS A 209 18.03 -1.59 -13.54
C CYS A 209 16.83 -1.30 -14.45
N LYS A 210 16.06 -0.24 -14.23
CA LYS A 210 15.09 0.21 -15.26
C LYS A 210 14.83 1.71 -15.20
#